data_656e42fe96eb3b9699682c2025a4cb83
#
_entry.id   656e42fe96eb3b9699682c2025a4cb83
#
_cell.length_a   1.000
_cell.length_b   1.000
_cell.length_c   1.000
_cell.angle_alpha   90.00
_cell.angle_beta   90.00
_cell.angle_gamma   90.00
#
_symmetry.space_group_name_H-M   'P 1'
#
loop_
_entity.id
_entity.type
_entity.pdbx_description
1 polymer ?
#
loop_
_entity_poly.entity_id
_entity_poly.type
_entity_poly.pdbx_seq_one_letter_code
_entity_poly.pdbx_strand_id
1 'polypeptide(L)'
;MTRYRAEDPPRRSGLRTVGRILLWIAIAVAMLVVSFVAGLYLWFHESVAAIQAHSEDVKSAQKFLGEPPAPGHAAIGLVIGYDHRANETASTPSRSDTVMLIRTDPSNKTVSMMSFPRDLLVNVHCPGQPVYSGKINSAYAACGAKGTVQTVSDMIGLPINYLITVNFRGFKQIVNRLGGVWIDVDRRYFNDNAGLSPTFGYAKINLQPGYQLLTGGSALDYVRYRHTDSDLFRVARQQQFVKAMKYQFKHNFSVLKVPKIVGTLTKNIEVAAGRGSGVSGRTILSYAFFAYHLPPGHFFQTQIQGLSGYSDLTTSSANIAAAVQDWETPDVDSAQVATAVALGRKVKLRTPTRAETTITVLNGNGVAGAAGEAAGGLSQQGYHILPLPPNATGNAPSFDYFHTTVYWNPKVKRSAAAARSVAKLFAPADVKKVPRTITPLQNGAMLTVVVGRTFHGTVAPAPPVRAPVTREPAHVQSNPYDTAGLLRPLRKKVGFGLMVPTVLDSSSAPDSTKPVHGYLIEGRHHAVRLVFRTSNGAYWGVQETDWPDAPVLSDRSFRHVLGGRAYDFYYSGPKLHMIVLHEKGASYWVVNSLLDNITNETMIAIAKGLKPLKAR
;
A
#
# COMPACT_ATOMS: atom_id res chain seq x y z
N MET A 1 13.13 -59.41 -77.49
CA MET A 1 13.44 -59.32 -76.06
C MET A 1 13.47 -57.83 -75.66
N THR A 2 12.36 -57.34 -75.20
CA THR A 2 12.25 -55.92 -74.70
C THR A 2 12.60 -55.89 -73.25
N ARG A 3 13.74 -55.18 -72.92
CA ARG A 3 14.21 -54.96 -71.55
C ARG A 3 13.31 -53.91 -70.88
N TYR A 4 12.55 -54.30 -69.89
CA TYR A 4 11.86 -53.38 -68.96
C TYR A 4 12.91 -52.68 -68.11
N ARG A 5 13.01 -51.37 -68.23
CA ARG A 5 13.80 -50.50 -67.35
C ARG A 5 12.93 -50.18 -66.14
N ALA A 6 13.27 -50.67 -64.97
CA ALA A 6 12.59 -50.30 -63.72
C ALA A 6 12.83 -48.82 -63.46
N GLU A 7 11.78 -48.04 -63.34
CA GLU A 7 11.83 -46.65 -62.92
C GLU A 7 12.24 -46.59 -61.44
N ASP A 8 13.31 -45.87 -61.16
CA ASP A 8 13.74 -45.59 -59.77
C ASP A 8 12.64 -44.86 -59.02
N PRO A 9 12.28 -45.28 -57.78
CA PRO A 9 11.29 -44.58 -56.98
C PRO A 9 11.70 -43.13 -56.70
N PRO A 10 10.78 -42.17 -56.74
CA PRO A 10 11.09 -40.77 -56.57
C PRO A 10 11.82 -40.55 -55.25
N ARG A 11 13.04 -40.00 -55.30
CA ARG A 11 13.84 -39.60 -54.11
C ARG A 11 13.02 -38.58 -53.35
N ARG A 12 12.41 -38.95 -52.22
CA ARG A 12 11.74 -38.04 -51.28
C ARG A 12 12.78 -37.04 -50.82
N SER A 13 12.59 -35.75 -51.13
CA SER A 13 13.53 -34.68 -50.74
C SER A 13 13.67 -34.69 -49.23
N GLY A 14 14.88 -34.87 -48.70
CA GLY A 14 15.19 -34.89 -47.25
C GLY A 14 14.65 -33.65 -46.50
N LEU A 15 14.57 -32.52 -47.18
CA LEU A 15 13.99 -31.27 -46.70
C LEU A 15 12.49 -31.40 -46.27
N ARG A 16 11.66 -32.14 -47.02
CA ARG A 16 10.26 -32.40 -46.65
C ARG A 16 10.12 -33.29 -45.44
N THR A 17 11.03 -34.25 -45.25
CA THR A 17 11.03 -35.14 -44.09
C THR A 17 11.51 -34.39 -42.84
N VAL A 18 12.57 -33.56 -42.93
CA VAL A 18 13.02 -32.67 -41.85
C VAL A 18 11.96 -31.66 -41.46
N GLY A 19 11.25 -31.03 -42.45
CA GLY A 19 10.15 -30.11 -42.15
C GLY A 19 9.01 -30.78 -41.41
N ARG A 20 8.65 -32.02 -41.73
CA ARG A 20 7.63 -32.80 -40.98
C ARG A 20 8.06 -33.13 -39.56
N ILE A 21 9.31 -33.52 -39.36
CA ILE A 21 9.88 -33.80 -38.01
C ILE A 21 9.82 -32.51 -37.17
N LEU A 22 10.30 -31.38 -37.70
CA LEU A 22 10.25 -30.10 -37.01
C LEU A 22 8.80 -29.68 -36.69
N LEU A 23 7.85 -29.90 -37.58
CA LEU A 23 6.42 -29.64 -37.34
C LEU A 23 5.88 -30.50 -36.17
N TRP A 24 6.19 -31.78 -36.14
CA TRP A 24 5.77 -32.66 -35.05
C TRP A 24 6.42 -32.32 -33.73
N ILE A 25 7.72 -31.90 -33.72
CA ILE A 25 8.39 -31.40 -32.53
C ILE A 25 7.72 -30.10 -32.06
N ALA A 26 7.39 -29.17 -32.97
CA ALA A 26 6.69 -27.94 -32.63
C ALA A 26 5.30 -28.20 -32.04
N ILE A 27 4.54 -29.14 -32.60
CA ILE A 27 3.23 -29.56 -32.06
C ILE A 27 3.38 -30.21 -30.69
N ALA A 28 4.38 -31.09 -30.49
CA ALA A 28 4.64 -31.71 -29.20
C ALA A 28 5.03 -30.69 -28.13
N VAL A 29 5.88 -29.73 -28.48
CA VAL A 29 6.25 -28.60 -27.59
C VAL A 29 5.03 -27.74 -27.28
N ALA A 30 4.21 -27.40 -28.28
CA ALA A 30 2.95 -26.65 -28.08
C ALA A 30 1.99 -27.39 -27.15
N MET A 31 1.81 -28.69 -27.33
CA MET A 31 0.97 -29.52 -26.44
C MET A 31 1.53 -29.56 -25.00
N LEU A 32 2.85 -29.70 -24.85
CA LEU A 32 3.49 -29.63 -23.52
C LEU A 32 3.25 -28.27 -22.85
N VAL A 33 3.40 -27.17 -23.59
CA VAL A 33 3.14 -25.82 -23.07
C VAL A 33 1.67 -25.67 -22.67
N VAL A 34 0.74 -26.10 -23.53
CA VAL A 34 -0.71 -26.03 -23.23
C VAL A 34 -1.04 -26.90 -22.01
N SER A 35 -0.51 -28.12 -21.93
CA SER A 35 -0.74 -29.02 -20.78
C SER A 35 -0.15 -28.45 -19.50
N PHE A 36 1.02 -27.84 -19.57
CA PHE A 36 1.66 -27.16 -18.42
C PHE A 36 0.82 -25.94 -17.96
N VAL A 37 0.37 -25.10 -18.89
CA VAL A 37 -0.48 -23.95 -18.59
C VAL A 37 -1.83 -24.38 -18.01
N ALA A 38 -2.45 -25.41 -18.60
CA ALA A 38 -3.72 -25.97 -18.10
C ALA A 38 -3.54 -26.59 -16.71
N GLY A 39 -2.48 -27.37 -16.50
CA GLY A 39 -2.14 -27.95 -15.19
C GLY A 39 -1.89 -26.88 -14.13
N LEU A 40 -1.15 -25.82 -14.49
CA LEU A 40 -0.92 -24.68 -13.61
C LEU A 40 -2.22 -23.92 -13.28
N TYR A 41 -3.10 -23.75 -14.27
CA TYR A 41 -4.42 -23.12 -14.09
C TYR A 41 -5.32 -23.93 -13.16
N LEU A 42 -5.45 -25.24 -13.37
CA LEU A 42 -6.26 -26.14 -12.55
C LEU A 42 -5.73 -26.18 -11.12
N TRP A 43 -4.42 -26.35 -10.97
CA TRP A 43 -3.77 -26.33 -9.65
C TRP A 43 -3.99 -25.00 -8.93
N PHE A 44 -3.89 -23.87 -9.64
CA PHE A 44 -4.15 -22.55 -9.07
C PHE A 44 -5.61 -22.40 -8.66
N HIS A 45 -6.55 -22.89 -9.47
CA HIS A 45 -7.98 -22.85 -9.18
C HIS A 45 -8.34 -23.66 -7.91
N GLU A 46 -7.80 -24.87 -7.77
CA GLU A 46 -7.95 -25.69 -6.56
C GLU A 46 -7.33 -25.00 -5.34
N SER A 47 -6.15 -24.41 -5.50
CA SER A 47 -5.49 -23.67 -4.43
C SER A 47 -6.30 -22.46 -3.95
N VAL A 48 -6.93 -21.74 -4.87
CA VAL A 48 -7.83 -20.63 -4.52
C VAL A 48 -9.08 -21.14 -3.79
N ALA A 49 -9.64 -22.25 -4.19
CA ALA A 49 -10.76 -22.87 -3.47
C ALA A 49 -10.38 -23.21 -2.01
N ALA A 50 -9.15 -23.63 -1.78
CA ALA A 50 -8.66 -23.96 -0.43
C ALA A 50 -8.37 -22.73 0.47
N ILE A 51 -8.28 -21.51 -0.07
CA ILE A 51 -8.15 -20.27 0.73
C ILE A 51 -9.53 -19.74 1.17
N GLN A 52 -10.60 -20.23 0.56
CA GLN A 52 -11.94 -19.75 0.87
C GLN A 52 -12.34 -20.07 2.30
N ALA A 53 -13.28 -19.30 2.81
CA ALA A 53 -13.81 -19.46 4.15
C ALA A 53 -14.24 -20.91 4.43
N HIS A 54 -13.60 -21.55 5.39
CA HIS A 54 -13.93 -22.91 5.80
C HIS A 54 -14.35 -22.95 7.29
N SER A 55 -13.85 -22.04 8.12
CA SER A 55 -14.31 -21.93 9.51
C SER A 55 -15.71 -21.30 9.58
N GLU A 56 -16.50 -21.74 10.55
CA GLU A 56 -17.86 -21.21 10.76
C GLU A 56 -17.85 -19.72 11.14
N ASP A 57 -16.79 -19.26 11.82
CA ASP A 57 -16.60 -17.85 12.16
C ASP A 57 -16.51 -16.99 10.89
N VAL A 58 -15.61 -17.33 9.97
CA VAL A 58 -15.42 -16.58 8.72
C VAL A 58 -16.60 -16.73 7.75
N LYS A 59 -17.22 -17.94 7.66
CA LYS A 59 -18.44 -18.14 6.88
C LYS A 59 -19.60 -17.29 7.39
N SER A 60 -19.77 -17.17 8.70
CA SER A 60 -20.83 -16.37 9.30
C SER A 60 -20.68 -14.87 8.97
N ALA A 61 -19.45 -14.40 8.78
CA ALA A 61 -19.14 -13.01 8.43
C ALA A 61 -19.49 -12.66 6.98
N GLN A 62 -19.59 -13.62 6.07
CA GLN A 62 -19.87 -13.37 4.63
C GLN A 62 -21.17 -12.59 4.40
N LYS A 63 -22.17 -12.79 5.25
CA LYS A 63 -23.48 -12.11 5.17
C LYS A 63 -23.40 -10.60 5.45
N PHE A 64 -22.33 -10.15 6.12
CA PHE A 64 -22.09 -8.77 6.50
C PHE A 64 -21.11 -8.06 5.55
N LEU A 65 -20.56 -8.80 4.58
CA LEU A 65 -19.69 -8.24 3.56
C LEU A 65 -20.51 -7.68 2.38
N GLY A 66 -20.05 -6.56 1.86
CA GLY A 66 -20.58 -5.98 0.63
C GLY A 66 -20.21 -6.82 -0.60
N GLU A 67 -20.97 -6.64 -1.68
CA GLU A 67 -20.71 -7.34 -2.94
C GLU A 67 -19.31 -7.06 -3.47
N PRO A 68 -18.55 -8.10 -3.90
CA PRO A 68 -17.26 -7.90 -4.53
C PRO A 68 -17.41 -7.09 -5.83
N PRO A 69 -16.62 -6.01 -6.00
CA PRO A 69 -16.68 -5.24 -7.24
C PRO A 69 -16.13 -6.06 -8.43
N ALA A 70 -16.53 -5.67 -9.63
CA ALA A 70 -15.95 -6.23 -10.85
C ALA A 70 -14.42 -5.99 -10.90
N PRO A 71 -13.65 -6.89 -11.53
CA PRO A 71 -12.21 -6.73 -11.70
C PRO A 71 -11.85 -5.36 -12.32
N GLY A 72 -10.86 -4.67 -11.73
CA GLY A 72 -10.47 -3.33 -12.18
C GLY A 72 -11.15 -2.17 -11.45
N HIS A 73 -12.12 -2.45 -10.58
CA HIS A 73 -12.74 -1.45 -9.70
C HIS A 73 -12.11 -1.45 -8.31
N ALA A 74 -12.35 -0.37 -7.56
CA ALA A 74 -11.86 -0.25 -6.21
C ALA A 74 -12.52 -1.28 -5.28
N ALA A 75 -11.72 -1.91 -4.42
CA ALA A 75 -12.18 -2.91 -3.46
C ALA A 75 -11.60 -2.68 -2.08
N ILE A 76 -12.37 -3.00 -1.05
CA ILE A 76 -12.02 -2.88 0.36
C ILE A 76 -11.90 -4.27 0.97
N GLY A 77 -10.73 -4.57 1.52
CA GLY A 77 -10.45 -5.77 2.30
C GLY A 77 -10.17 -5.43 3.76
N LEU A 78 -10.79 -6.16 4.67
CA LEU A 78 -10.48 -6.13 6.10
C LEU A 78 -9.55 -7.28 6.43
N VAL A 79 -8.39 -6.97 6.98
CA VAL A 79 -7.42 -7.95 7.48
C VAL A 79 -7.53 -8.03 8.99
N ILE A 80 -7.78 -9.24 9.50
CA ILE A 80 -7.81 -9.53 10.92
C ILE A 80 -6.68 -10.51 11.25
N GLY A 81 -5.72 -10.03 12.06
CA GLY A 81 -4.71 -10.89 12.68
C GLY A 81 -5.12 -11.27 14.09
N TYR A 82 -5.22 -12.56 14.37
CA TYR A 82 -5.65 -13.04 15.68
C TYR A 82 -4.68 -14.06 16.28
N ASP A 83 -4.64 -14.07 17.62
CA ASP A 83 -3.84 -15.02 18.38
C ASP A 83 -4.73 -16.21 18.81
N HIS A 84 -4.48 -17.37 18.21
CA HIS A 84 -5.01 -18.63 18.73
C HIS A 84 -3.82 -19.44 19.21
N ARG A 85 -3.70 -19.57 20.54
CA ARG A 85 -2.60 -20.28 21.17
C ARG A 85 -2.79 -21.78 21.03
N ALA A 86 -1.68 -22.52 20.93
CA ALA A 86 -1.71 -23.98 20.77
C ALA A 86 -2.42 -24.72 21.90
N ASN A 87 -2.56 -24.07 23.08
CA ASN A 87 -3.18 -24.63 24.27
C ASN A 87 -4.63 -24.13 24.47
N GLU A 88 -5.17 -23.34 23.57
CA GLU A 88 -6.54 -22.84 23.65
C GLU A 88 -7.46 -23.75 22.84
N THR A 89 -8.61 -24.09 23.45
CA THR A 89 -9.65 -24.83 22.73
C THR A 89 -10.29 -23.95 21.67
N ALA A 90 -10.90 -24.55 20.64
CA ALA A 90 -11.61 -23.81 19.59
C ALA A 90 -12.73 -22.88 20.13
N SER A 91 -13.17 -23.09 21.35
CA SER A 91 -14.16 -22.29 22.07
C SER A 91 -13.57 -21.13 22.87
N THR A 92 -12.24 -21.01 23.00
CA THR A 92 -11.62 -19.90 23.73
C THR A 92 -11.68 -18.62 22.87
N PRO A 93 -12.30 -17.51 23.37
CA PRO A 93 -12.39 -16.28 22.61
C PRO A 93 -10.99 -15.71 22.30
N SER A 94 -10.62 -15.68 21.03
CA SER A 94 -9.39 -15.01 20.58
C SER A 94 -9.60 -13.50 20.49
N ARG A 95 -8.58 -12.72 20.79
CA ARG A 95 -8.58 -11.27 20.53
C ARG A 95 -7.86 -10.96 19.23
N SER A 96 -8.37 -9.99 18.46
CA SER A 96 -7.64 -9.50 17.31
C SER A 96 -6.49 -8.59 17.76
N ASP A 97 -5.27 -8.92 17.35
CA ASP A 97 -4.09 -8.07 17.56
C ASP A 97 -3.88 -7.10 16.40
N THR A 98 -4.52 -7.34 15.27
CA THR A 98 -4.47 -6.50 14.07
C THR A 98 -5.86 -6.37 13.47
N VAL A 99 -6.30 -5.13 13.27
CA VAL A 99 -7.49 -4.77 12.50
C VAL A 99 -7.05 -3.71 11.49
N MET A 100 -7.05 -4.07 10.21
CA MET A 100 -6.46 -3.26 9.15
C MET A 100 -7.33 -3.28 7.90
N LEU A 101 -7.63 -2.13 7.35
CA LEU A 101 -8.27 -1.97 6.04
C LEU A 101 -7.22 -1.78 4.96
N ILE A 102 -7.41 -2.47 3.85
CA ILE A 102 -6.64 -2.29 2.62
C ILE A 102 -7.63 -1.97 1.50
N ARG A 103 -7.43 -0.85 0.83
CA ARG A 103 -8.19 -0.48 -0.36
C ARG A 103 -7.28 -0.51 -1.56
N THR A 104 -7.68 -1.26 -2.56
CA THR A 104 -7.03 -1.27 -3.88
C THR A 104 -7.88 -0.47 -4.85
N ASP A 105 -7.25 0.46 -5.58
CA ASP A 105 -7.93 1.27 -6.59
C ASP A 105 -7.14 1.24 -7.91
N PRO A 106 -7.45 0.29 -8.80
CA PRO A 106 -6.76 0.16 -10.08
C PRO A 106 -6.92 1.37 -11.00
N SER A 107 -8.05 2.08 -10.92
CA SER A 107 -8.33 3.25 -11.77
C SER A 107 -7.42 4.44 -11.41
N ASN A 108 -7.13 4.63 -10.13
CA ASN A 108 -6.21 5.64 -9.62
C ASN A 108 -4.78 5.11 -9.44
N LYS A 109 -4.55 3.81 -9.69
CA LYS A 109 -3.28 3.12 -9.45
C LYS A 109 -2.78 3.31 -8.03
N THR A 110 -3.65 3.17 -7.02
CA THR A 110 -3.32 3.35 -5.61
C THR A 110 -3.68 2.12 -4.79
N VAL A 111 -2.86 1.86 -3.79
CA VAL A 111 -3.20 1.00 -2.65
C VAL A 111 -3.12 1.87 -1.41
N SER A 112 -4.16 1.90 -0.62
CA SER A 112 -4.21 2.62 0.64
C SER A 112 -4.51 1.67 1.79
N MET A 113 -3.84 1.90 2.92
CA MET A 113 -3.92 1.07 4.10
C MET A 113 -4.22 1.95 5.32
N MET A 114 -5.17 1.51 6.14
CA MET A 114 -5.52 2.15 7.40
C MET A 114 -5.64 1.08 8.48
N SER A 115 -4.93 1.25 9.58
CA SER A 115 -4.96 0.31 10.71
C SER A 115 -5.58 0.98 11.92
N PHE A 116 -6.33 0.19 12.70
CA PHE A 116 -6.95 0.66 13.93
C PHE A 116 -6.13 0.17 15.13
N PRO A 117 -5.77 1.07 16.05
CA PRO A 117 -5.22 0.64 17.33
C PRO A 117 -6.21 -0.30 18.02
N ARG A 118 -5.74 -1.42 18.55
CA ARG A 118 -6.62 -2.45 19.16
C ARG A 118 -7.38 -1.94 20.37
N ASP A 119 -6.79 -0.94 21.07
CA ASP A 119 -7.35 -0.34 22.28
C ASP A 119 -8.21 0.92 21.95
N LEU A 120 -8.53 1.17 20.67
CA LEU A 120 -9.44 2.24 20.24
C LEU A 120 -10.85 1.95 20.72
N LEU A 121 -11.42 2.87 21.51
CA LEU A 121 -12.82 2.81 21.94
C LEU A 121 -13.75 3.16 20.78
N VAL A 122 -14.67 2.26 20.49
CA VAL A 122 -15.66 2.36 19.42
C VAL A 122 -17.01 1.81 19.88
N ASN A 123 -18.06 2.12 19.14
CA ASN A 123 -19.33 1.41 19.27
C ASN A 123 -19.18 0.01 18.65
N VAL A 124 -19.19 -1.02 19.49
CA VAL A 124 -19.09 -2.42 19.06
C VAL A 124 -20.46 -2.92 18.65
N HIS A 125 -20.56 -3.40 17.41
CA HIS A 125 -21.78 -3.92 16.82
C HIS A 125 -21.68 -5.44 16.69
N CYS A 126 -22.43 -6.14 17.54
CA CYS A 126 -22.56 -7.59 17.47
C CYS A 126 -23.92 -7.95 16.87
N PRO A 127 -23.99 -8.70 15.77
CA PRO A 127 -25.25 -9.09 15.16
C PRO A 127 -26.21 -9.76 16.16
N GLY A 128 -27.41 -9.19 16.29
CA GLY A 128 -28.44 -9.66 17.22
C GLY A 128 -28.25 -9.27 18.68
N GLN A 129 -27.32 -8.39 19.02
CA GLN A 129 -27.07 -7.87 20.36
C GLN A 129 -27.14 -6.32 20.37
N PRO A 130 -27.43 -5.70 21.52
CA PRO A 130 -27.33 -4.26 21.67
C PRO A 130 -25.92 -3.76 21.42
N VAL A 131 -25.82 -2.55 20.81
CA VAL A 131 -24.55 -1.85 20.62
C VAL A 131 -24.00 -1.42 21.98
N TYR A 132 -22.69 -1.64 22.20
CA TYR A 132 -22.02 -1.21 23.41
C TYR A 132 -20.70 -0.51 23.10
N SER A 133 -20.25 0.37 24.00
CA SER A 133 -18.93 1.00 23.88
C SER A 133 -17.85 0.04 24.38
N GLY A 134 -16.84 -0.20 23.56
CA GLY A 134 -15.74 -1.10 23.90
C GLY A 134 -14.53 -0.92 23.01
N LYS A 135 -13.44 -1.61 23.33
CA LYS A 135 -12.26 -1.62 22.46
C LYS A 135 -12.55 -2.34 21.16
N ILE A 136 -12.02 -1.84 20.05
CA ILE A 136 -12.24 -2.45 18.72
C ILE A 136 -11.84 -3.94 18.67
N ASN A 137 -10.80 -4.34 19.41
CA ASN A 137 -10.39 -5.75 19.49
C ASN A 137 -11.37 -6.64 20.26
N SER A 138 -12.26 -6.06 21.08
CA SER A 138 -13.30 -6.80 21.79
C SER A 138 -14.41 -7.27 20.85
N ALA A 139 -14.60 -6.62 19.72
CA ALA A 139 -15.55 -7.05 18.70
C ALA A 139 -15.26 -8.47 18.21
N TYR A 140 -13.98 -8.81 18.02
CA TYR A 140 -13.58 -10.15 17.62
C TYR A 140 -13.76 -11.17 18.78
N ALA A 141 -13.38 -10.78 19.99
CA ALA A 141 -13.52 -11.66 21.17
C ALA A 141 -14.99 -11.95 21.52
N ALA A 142 -15.87 -10.95 21.38
CA ALA A 142 -17.29 -11.09 21.74
C ALA A 142 -18.12 -11.75 20.63
N CYS A 143 -17.84 -11.43 19.36
CA CYS A 143 -18.73 -11.73 18.26
C CYS A 143 -18.02 -12.32 17.03
N GLY A 144 -16.72 -12.58 17.13
CA GLY A 144 -15.92 -13.16 16.05
C GLY A 144 -15.75 -12.22 14.86
N ALA A 145 -15.47 -12.82 13.71
CA ALA A 145 -15.24 -12.11 12.47
C ALA A 145 -16.44 -11.26 12.02
N LYS A 146 -17.67 -11.77 12.19
CA LYS A 146 -18.92 -11.06 11.82
C LYS A 146 -19.10 -9.75 12.58
N GLY A 147 -18.86 -9.74 13.89
CA GLY A 147 -18.97 -8.53 14.72
C GLY A 147 -17.88 -7.52 14.38
N THR A 148 -16.67 -7.98 14.07
CA THR A 148 -15.58 -7.09 13.65
C THR A 148 -15.89 -6.46 12.30
N VAL A 149 -16.38 -7.21 11.31
CA VAL A 149 -16.79 -6.68 10.00
C VAL A 149 -17.86 -5.61 10.17
N GLN A 150 -18.91 -5.88 10.95
CA GLN A 150 -20.01 -4.93 11.16
C GLN A 150 -19.53 -3.68 11.90
N THR A 151 -18.79 -3.84 13.00
CA THR A 151 -18.21 -2.71 13.76
C THR A 151 -17.38 -1.80 12.89
N VAL A 152 -16.47 -2.37 12.08
CA VAL A 152 -15.59 -1.58 11.21
C VAL A 152 -16.38 -0.94 10.06
N SER A 153 -17.30 -1.67 9.41
CA SER A 153 -18.13 -1.15 8.32
C SER A 153 -18.99 0.05 8.78
N ASP A 154 -19.62 -0.07 9.94
CA ASP A 154 -20.47 0.99 10.50
C ASP A 154 -19.63 2.21 10.92
N MET A 155 -18.43 1.98 11.48
CA MET A 155 -17.50 3.05 11.85
C MET A 155 -16.98 3.86 10.66
N ILE A 156 -16.68 3.19 9.52
CA ILE A 156 -16.16 3.87 8.33
C ILE A 156 -17.25 4.33 7.38
N GLY A 157 -18.49 3.86 7.53
CA GLY A 157 -19.62 4.17 6.65
C GLY A 157 -19.53 3.56 5.25
N LEU A 158 -18.69 2.54 5.05
CA LEU A 158 -18.44 1.91 3.74
C LEU A 158 -18.55 0.38 3.83
N PRO A 159 -19.05 -0.29 2.76
CA PRO A 159 -19.10 -1.74 2.73
C PRO A 159 -17.70 -2.35 2.57
N ILE A 160 -17.40 -3.39 3.34
CA ILE A 160 -16.19 -4.20 3.24
C ILE A 160 -16.47 -5.34 2.26
N ASN A 161 -15.70 -5.47 1.18
CA ASN A 161 -15.93 -6.46 0.13
C ASN A 161 -15.29 -7.83 0.44
N TYR A 162 -14.14 -7.80 1.11
CA TYR A 162 -13.36 -9.00 1.43
C TYR A 162 -12.93 -9.00 2.89
N LEU A 163 -12.98 -10.17 3.50
CA LEU A 163 -12.40 -10.43 4.82
C LEU A 163 -11.22 -11.38 4.64
N ILE A 164 -10.09 -11.06 5.26
CA ILE A 164 -8.87 -11.87 5.27
C ILE A 164 -8.50 -12.12 6.72
N THR A 165 -8.45 -13.38 7.14
CA THR A 165 -8.03 -13.73 8.50
C THR A 165 -6.71 -14.49 8.48
N VAL A 166 -5.82 -14.14 9.42
CA VAL A 166 -4.47 -14.73 9.54
C VAL A 166 -4.17 -14.99 11.00
N ASN A 167 -3.84 -16.25 11.33
CA ASN A 167 -3.32 -16.57 12.65
C ASN A 167 -1.79 -16.47 12.72
N PHE A 168 -1.20 -16.42 13.92
CA PHE A 168 0.24 -16.25 14.11
C PHE A 168 1.09 -17.37 13.53
N ARG A 169 0.58 -18.62 13.57
CA ARG A 169 1.26 -19.75 12.94
C ARG A 169 1.37 -19.55 11.43
N GLY A 170 0.26 -19.17 10.83
CA GLY A 170 0.18 -18.84 9.41
C GLY A 170 1.09 -17.69 9.00
N PHE A 171 1.07 -16.61 9.77
CA PHE A 171 1.97 -15.49 9.56
C PHE A 171 3.43 -15.94 9.50
N LYS A 172 3.91 -16.70 10.50
CA LYS A 172 5.31 -17.19 10.52
C LYS A 172 5.63 -18.06 9.32
N GLN A 173 4.71 -18.95 8.95
CA GLN A 173 4.93 -19.84 7.80
C GLN A 173 4.99 -19.07 6.47
N ILE A 174 4.12 -18.08 6.29
CA ILE A 174 4.11 -17.23 5.09
C ILE A 174 5.43 -16.48 4.96
N VAL A 175 5.87 -15.82 6.03
CA VAL A 175 7.12 -15.06 6.04
C VAL A 175 8.31 -15.97 5.73
N ASN A 176 8.39 -17.16 6.32
CA ASN A 176 9.45 -18.12 6.05
C ASN A 176 9.43 -18.62 4.59
N ARG A 177 8.25 -18.81 4.00
CA ARG A 177 8.12 -19.22 2.59
C ARG A 177 8.52 -18.13 1.59
N LEU A 178 8.35 -16.87 1.97
CA LEU A 178 8.87 -15.73 1.21
C LEU A 178 10.41 -15.58 1.33
N GLY A 179 11.04 -16.38 2.19
CA GLY A 179 12.48 -16.26 2.48
C GLY A 179 12.81 -15.17 3.49
N GLY A 180 11.84 -14.73 4.29
CA GLY A 180 11.95 -13.60 5.20
C GLY A 180 11.45 -12.30 4.58
N VAL A 181 11.47 -11.22 5.34
CA VAL A 181 11.10 -9.86 4.90
C VAL A 181 12.17 -8.87 5.35
N TRP A 182 12.66 -8.06 4.42
CA TRP A 182 13.65 -7.02 4.71
C TRP A 182 13.00 -5.82 5.40
N ILE A 183 13.43 -5.55 6.63
CA ILE A 183 12.88 -4.47 7.47
C ILE A 183 14.01 -3.56 7.94
N ASP A 184 13.79 -2.25 7.90
CA ASP A 184 14.60 -1.27 8.61
C ASP A 184 14.09 -1.17 10.06
N VAL A 185 14.76 -1.87 10.97
CA VAL A 185 14.43 -1.88 12.40
C VAL A 185 14.96 -0.60 13.03
N ASP A 186 14.08 0.25 13.50
CA ASP A 186 14.37 1.61 13.96
C ASP A 186 15.25 1.66 15.21
N ARG A 187 15.04 0.74 16.18
CA ARG A 187 15.76 0.64 17.44
C ARG A 187 15.94 -0.81 17.89
N ARG A 188 16.66 -1.04 18.99
CA ARG A 188 16.70 -2.36 19.63
C ARG A 188 15.35 -2.69 20.28
N TYR A 189 14.81 -3.85 19.97
CA TYR A 189 13.65 -4.43 20.65
C TYR A 189 14.11 -5.58 21.52
N PHE A 190 13.91 -5.43 22.83
CA PHE A 190 14.42 -6.37 23.81
C PHE A 190 13.37 -6.72 24.84
N ASN A 191 13.22 -7.99 25.14
CA ASN A 191 12.45 -8.53 26.25
C ASN A 191 12.99 -9.92 26.60
N ASP A 192 13.41 -10.12 27.84
CA ASP A 192 13.91 -11.40 28.36
C ASP A 192 13.00 -12.01 29.41
N ASN A 193 11.87 -11.35 29.72
CA ASN A 193 10.94 -11.69 30.78
C ASN A 193 11.55 -11.59 32.20
N ALA A 194 12.66 -10.88 32.38
CA ALA A 194 13.26 -10.70 33.70
C ALA A 194 12.27 -10.06 34.68
N GLY A 195 12.11 -10.67 35.85
CA GLY A 195 11.19 -10.18 36.88
C GLY A 195 9.71 -10.53 36.67
N LEU A 196 9.34 -11.23 35.59
CA LEU A 196 7.98 -11.68 35.35
C LEU A 196 7.80 -13.14 35.79
N SER A 197 6.63 -13.45 36.37
CA SER A 197 6.26 -14.86 36.60
C SER A 197 6.00 -15.58 35.26
N PRO A 198 6.14 -16.91 35.19
CA PRO A 198 5.90 -17.68 33.94
C PRO A 198 4.53 -17.43 33.32
N THR A 199 3.52 -17.13 34.15
CA THR A 199 2.14 -16.85 33.70
C THR A 199 2.00 -15.53 32.95
N PHE A 200 2.85 -14.53 33.27
CA PHE A 200 2.84 -13.21 32.67
C PHE A 200 3.98 -13.03 31.63
N GLY A 201 4.75 -14.10 31.37
CA GLY A 201 5.83 -14.08 30.41
C GLY A 201 5.34 -13.75 29.00
N TYR A 202 6.07 -12.88 28.32
CA TYR A 202 5.92 -12.53 26.92
C TYR A 202 6.98 -13.26 26.07
N ALA A 203 6.92 -13.15 24.74
CA ALA A 203 7.98 -13.70 23.89
C ALA A 203 9.35 -13.09 24.24
N LYS A 204 10.39 -13.91 24.35
CA LYS A 204 11.77 -13.43 24.46
C LYS A 204 12.18 -12.81 23.13
N ILE A 205 12.53 -11.53 23.13
CA ILE A 205 12.80 -10.74 21.94
C ILE A 205 14.18 -10.08 22.06
N ASN A 206 14.98 -10.16 21.02
CA ASN A 206 16.25 -9.45 20.94
C ASN A 206 16.56 -9.08 19.47
N LEU A 207 15.81 -8.10 18.95
CA LEU A 207 16.03 -7.56 17.60
C LEU A 207 16.98 -6.36 17.69
N GLN A 208 18.03 -6.39 16.90
CA GLN A 208 18.98 -5.29 16.81
C GLN A 208 18.48 -4.21 15.84
N PRO A 209 18.90 -2.94 15.97
CA PRO A 209 18.54 -1.90 15.01
C PRO A 209 19.29 -2.07 13.69
N GLY A 210 18.67 -1.60 12.60
CA GLY A 210 19.23 -1.57 11.26
C GLY A 210 18.46 -2.39 10.24
N TYR A 211 18.89 -2.32 8.99
CA TYR A 211 18.24 -3.00 7.87
C TYR A 211 18.60 -4.48 7.84
N GLN A 212 17.64 -5.35 8.08
CA GLN A 212 17.88 -6.77 8.26
C GLN A 212 16.73 -7.64 7.74
N LEU A 213 17.03 -8.90 7.43
CA LEU A 213 16.07 -9.91 7.01
C LEU A 213 15.41 -10.53 8.24
N LEU A 214 14.13 -10.28 8.44
CA LEU A 214 13.35 -10.91 9.51
C LEU A 214 12.70 -12.19 9.00
N THR A 215 12.94 -13.30 9.69
CA THR A 215 12.25 -14.58 9.47
C THR A 215 10.91 -14.60 10.21
N GLY A 216 10.10 -15.64 10.01
CA GLY A 216 8.75 -15.69 10.56
C GLY A 216 8.64 -15.47 12.06
N GLY A 217 9.61 -15.95 12.85
CA GLY A 217 9.67 -15.71 14.30
C GLY A 217 9.97 -14.24 14.61
N SER A 218 11.11 -13.74 14.14
CA SER A 218 11.55 -12.36 14.38
C SER A 218 10.63 -11.32 13.77
N ALA A 219 10.00 -11.64 12.62
CA ALA A 219 8.98 -10.77 12.03
C ALA A 219 7.71 -10.69 12.92
N LEU A 220 7.26 -11.81 13.49
CA LEU A 220 6.14 -11.82 14.41
C LEU A 220 6.46 -11.01 15.68
N ASP A 221 7.66 -11.18 16.22
CA ASP A 221 8.13 -10.42 17.38
C ASP A 221 8.13 -8.92 17.09
N TYR A 222 8.62 -8.51 15.91
CA TYR A 222 8.63 -7.11 15.47
C TYR A 222 7.24 -6.50 15.37
N VAL A 223 6.30 -7.16 14.69
CA VAL A 223 4.94 -6.61 14.48
C VAL A 223 4.06 -6.67 15.73
N ARG A 224 4.45 -7.45 16.74
CA ARG A 224 3.71 -7.59 18.01
C ARG A 224 4.29 -6.84 19.19
N TYR A 225 5.56 -6.42 19.11
CA TYR A 225 6.24 -5.79 20.24
C TYR A 225 5.45 -4.61 20.80
N ARG A 226 5.29 -4.59 22.13
CA ARG A 226 4.52 -3.57 22.85
C ARG A 226 5.06 -3.26 24.25
N HIS A 227 6.20 -3.84 24.60
CA HIS A 227 6.69 -3.81 25.99
C HIS A 227 7.05 -2.41 26.49
N THR A 228 7.64 -1.57 25.62
CA THR A 228 8.16 -0.23 25.98
C THR A 228 7.58 0.90 25.13
N ASP A 229 6.59 0.60 24.29
CA ASP A 229 5.98 1.61 23.41
C ASP A 229 4.45 1.49 23.31
N SER A 230 3.83 2.51 22.74
CA SER A 230 2.37 2.57 22.59
C SER A 230 1.87 1.70 21.46
N ASP A 231 0.57 1.49 21.43
CA ASP A 231 -0.12 0.77 20.36
C ASP A 231 0.05 1.43 18.99
N LEU A 232 0.27 2.74 18.95
CA LEU A 232 0.51 3.48 17.71
C LEU A 232 1.79 3.04 16.99
N PHE A 233 2.87 2.80 17.73
CA PHE A 233 4.12 2.29 17.16
C PHE A 233 3.97 0.85 16.69
N ARG A 234 3.14 0.03 17.35
CA ARG A 234 2.83 -1.31 16.87
C ARG A 234 2.07 -1.26 15.54
N VAL A 235 1.04 -0.43 15.43
CA VAL A 235 0.31 -0.21 14.18
C VAL A 235 1.26 0.24 13.07
N ALA A 236 2.16 1.18 13.35
CA ALA A 236 3.14 1.66 12.38
C ALA A 236 4.09 0.54 11.91
N ARG A 237 4.57 -0.33 12.82
CA ARG A 237 5.38 -1.50 12.45
C ARG A 237 4.61 -2.51 11.59
N GLN A 238 3.34 -2.76 11.88
CA GLN A 238 2.48 -3.62 11.06
C GLN A 238 2.33 -3.05 9.65
N GLN A 239 2.12 -1.74 9.52
CA GLN A 239 2.01 -1.08 8.23
C GLN A 239 3.35 -1.12 7.46
N GLN A 240 4.47 -0.83 8.12
CA GLN A 240 5.81 -0.94 7.54
C GLN A 240 6.09 -2.38 7.05
N PHE A 241 5.68 -3.38 7.85
CA PHE A 241 5.84 -4.78 7.49
C PHE A 241 5.06 -5.15 6.21
N VAL A 242 3.80 -4.74 6.09
CA VAL A 242 2.99 -4.98 4.86
C VAL A 242 3.63 -4.30 3.64
N LYS A 243 4.13 -3.07 3.80
CA LYS A 243 4.87 -2.38 2.75
C LYS A 243 6.15 -3.13 2.35
N ALA A 244 6.90 -3.62 3.33
CA ALA A 244 8.12 -4.39 3.10
C ALA A 244 7.85 -5.75 2.44
N MET A 245 6.75 -6.43 2.77
CA MET A 245 6.30 -7.64 2.08
C MET A 245 6.10 -7.40 0.57
N LYS A 246 5.54 -6.25 0.16
CA LYS A 246 5.41 -5.89 -1.26
C LYS A 246 6.76 -5.89 -1.97
N TYR A 247 7.80 -5.31 -1.34
CA TYR A 247 9.15 -5.27 -1.92
C TYR A 247 9.78 -6.66 -2.01
N GLN A 248 9.62 -7.45 -0.96
CA GLN A 248 10.10 -8.82 -0.91
C GLN A 248 9.47 -9.66 -2.03
N PHE A 249 8.16 -9.51 -2.23
CA PHE A 249 7.45 -10.20 -3.29
C PHE A 249 7.98 -9.80 -4.68
N LYS A 250 8.23 -8.51 -4.91
CA LYS A 250 8.74 -7.99 -6.18
C LYS A 250 10.17 -8.47 -6.47
N HIS A 251 11.04 -8.54 -5.46
CA HIS A 251 12.44 -8.95 -5.61
C HIS A 251 12.62 -10.47 -5.73
N ASN A 252 11.83 -11.25 -4.97
CA ASN A 252 12.01 -12.70 -4.89
C ASN A 252 10.95 -13.47 -5.69
N PHE A 253 10.15 -12.78 -6.51
CA PHE A 253 9.15 -13.46 -7.33
C PHE A 253 9.81 -14.39 -8.33
N SER A 254 9.53 -15.68 -8.18
CA SER A 254 9.89 -16.72 -9.14
C SER A 254 8.67 -17.61 -9.38
N VAL A 255 8.32 -17.81 -10.62
CA VAL A 255 7.19 -18.68 -11.00
C VAL A 255 7.30 -20.06 -10.37
N LEU A 256 8.52 -20.57 -10.20
CA LEU A 256 8.80 -21.86 -9.56
C LEU A 256 8.51 -21.89 -8.05
N LYS A 257 8.49 -20.72 -7.38
CA LYS A 257 8.18 -20.62 -5.95
C LYS A 257 6.68 -20.41 -5.68
N VAL A 258 5.91 -19.98 -6.68
CA VAL A 258 4.47 -19.70 -6.55
C VAL A 258 3.69 -20.89 -5.97
N PRO A 259 3.88 -22.15 -6.43
CA PRO A 259 3.18 -23.28 -5.87
C PRO A 259 3.37 -23.48 -4.37
N LYS A 260 4.62 -23.30 -3.91
CA LYS A 260 4.94 -23.46 -2.47
C LYS A 260 4.38 -22.32 -1.61
N ILE A 261 4.36 -21.10 -2.14
CA ILE A 261 3.76 -19.94 -1.45
C ILE A 261 2.26 -20.12 -1.35
N VAL A 262 1.58 -20.41 -2.47
CA VAL A 262 0.14 -20.62 -2.52
C VAL A 262 -0.28 -21.77 -1.61
N GLY A 263 0.39 -22.92 -1.65
CA GLY A 263 0.09 -24.05 -0.76
C GLY A 263 0.30 -23.75 0.74
N THR A 264 1.09 -22.72 1.10
CA THR A 264 1.20 -22.25 2.48
C THR A 264 0.07 -21.28 2.82
N LEU A 265 -0.29 -20.38 1.90
CA LEU A 265 -1.41 -19.46 2.06
C LEU A 265 -2.70 -20.23 2.28
N THR A 266 -2.97 -21.28 1.50
CA THR A 266 -4.19 -22.09 1.58
C THR A 266 -4.42 -22.77 2.92
N LYS A 267 -3.37 -23.00 3.69
CA LYS A 267 -3.45 -23.66 5.01
C LYS A 267 -3.54 -22.67 6.18
N ASN A 268 -3.30 -21.38 5.94
CA ASN A 268 -3.02 -20.43 7.02
C ASN A 268 -3.78 -19.10 6.89
N ILE A 269 -4.45 -18.88 5.78
CA ILE A 269 -5.29 -17.71 5.53
C ILE A 269 -6.67 -18.19 5.13
N GLU A 270 -7.70 -17.55 5.66
CA GLU A 270 -9.04 -17.67 5.11
C GLU A 270 -9.45 -16.34 4.47
N VAL A 271 -10.08 -16.43 3.31
CA VAL A 271 -10.61 -15.28 2.59
C VAL A 271 -12.10 -15.47 2.35
N ALA A 272 -12.89 -14.51 2.82
CA ALA A 272 -14.32 -14.45 2.54
C ALA A 272 -14.63 -13.27 1.63
N ALA A 273 -15.64 -13.46 0.77
CA ALA A 273 -16.22 -12.42 -0.07
C ALA A 273 -17.71 -12.28 0.22
N GLY A 274 -18.29 -11.11 -0.04
CA GLY A 274 -19.70 -10.85 0.22
C GLY A 274 -20.66 -11.71 -0.62
N ARG A 275 -21.91 -11.81 -0.18
CA ARG A 275 -23.00 -12.57 -0.80
C ARG A 275 -22.73 -14.06 -1.06
N GLY A 276 -21.86 -14.67 -0.24
CA GLY A 276 -21.52 -16.09 -0.42
C GLY A 276 -20.77 -16.42 -1.71
N SER A 277 -20.36 -15.38 -2.48
CA SER A 277 -19.51 -15.58 -3.64
C SER A 277 -18.10 -15.93 -3.16
N GLY A 278 -17.56 -17.03 -3.69
CA GLY A 278 -16.16 -17.37 -3.46
C GLY A 278 -15.23 -16.36 -4.14
N VAL A 279 -14.02 -16.22 -3.64
CA VAL A 279 -12.99 -15.43 -4.31
C VAL A 279 -12.44 -16.22 -5.48
N SER A 280 -12.63 -15.74 -6.72
CA SER A 280 -12.12 -16.44 -7.89
C SER A 280 -10.61 -16.30 -8.05
N GLY A 281 -9.95 -17.31 -8.64
CA GLY A 281 -8.53 -17.22 -8.98
C GLY A 281 -8.20 -16.03 -9.88
N ARG A 282 -9.10 -15.68 -10.79
CA ARG A 282 -8.97 -14.49 -11.65
C ARG A 282 -8.95 -13.20 -10.84
N THR A 283 -9.79 -13.10 -9.80
CA THR A 283 -9.83 -11.95 -8.91
C THR A 283 -8.50 -11.81 -8.15
N ILE A 284 -7.99 -12.89 -7.54
CA ILE A 284 -6.71 -12.88 -6.83
C ILE A 284 -5.56 -12.48 -7.76
N LEU A 285 -5.50 -13.08 -8.97
CA LEU A 285 -4.46 -12.74 -9.95
C LEU A 285 -4.55 -11.29 -10.40
N SER A 286 -5.73 -10.73 -10.60
CA SER A 286 -5.91 -9.34 -11.01
C SER A 286 -5.36 -8.36 -9.95
N TYR A 287 -5.64 -8.60 -8.65
CA TYR A 287 -5.10 -7.78 -7.56
C TYR A 287 -3.61 -8.00 -7.36
N ALA A 288 -3.10 -9.24 -7.48
CA ALA A 288 -1.67 -9.52 -7.39
C ALA A 288 -0.89 -8.84 -8.53
N PHE A 289 -1.38 -8.92 -9.76
CA PHE A 289 -0.81 -8.25 -10.91
C PHE A 289 -0.85 -6.73 -10.77
N PHE A 290 -1.96 -6.18 -10.29
CA PHE A 290 -2.09 -4.77 -9.98
C PHE A 290 -1.06 -4.32 -8.92
N ALA A 291 -0.95 -5.04 -7.80
CA ALA A 291 0.01 -4.71 -6.73
C ALA A 291 1.47 -4.79 -7.21
N TYR A 292 1.79 -5.74 -8.09
CA TYR A 292 3.11 -5.89 -8.70
C TYR A 292 3.48 -4.68 -9.58
N HIS A 293 2.52 -4.16 -10.35
CA HIS A 293 2.71 -3.02 -11.27
C HIS A 293 2.40 -1.66 -10.63
N LEU A 294 2.16 -1.62 -9.33
CA LEU A 294 1.88 -0.38 -8.61
C LEU A 294 3.08 0.58 -8.73
N PRO A 295 2.87 1.82 -9.22
CA PRO A 295 3.95 2.80 -9.33
C PRO A 295 4.62 3.09 -7.97
N PRO A 296 5.91 3.46 -7.95
CA PRO A 296 6.58 3.92 -6.75
C PRO A 296 5.83 5.09 -6.10
N GLY A 297 5.74 5.09 -4.75
CA GLY A 297 5.04 6.13 -4.00
C GLY A 297 3.50 6.02 -4.01
N HIS A 298 2.90 5.07 -4.73
CA HIS A 298 1.44 4.90 -4.80
C HIS A 298 0.87 3.92 -3.76
N PHE A 299 1.68 3.56 -2.76
CA PHE A 299 1.25 2.82 -1.58
C PHE A 299 1.13 3.79 -0.41
N PHE A 300 -0.10 4.06 0.02
CA PHE A 300 -0.41 5.07 1.03
C PHE A 300 -0.71 4.41 2.37
N GLN A 301 -0.23 5.04 3.44
CA GLN A 301 -0.50 4.64 4.82
C GLN A 301 -1.24 5.78 5.51
N THR A 302 -2.44 5.49 5.99
CA THR A 302 -3.26 6.47 6.70
C THR A 302 -3.27 6.15 8.18
N GLN A 303 -3.14 7.18 9.00
CA GLN A 303 -3.18 7.11 10.46
C GLN A 303 -4.34 7.96 10.97
N ILE A 304 -5.05 7.45 11.96
CA ILE A 304 -6.07 8.22 12.69
C ILE A 304 -5.34 9.24 13.57
N GLN A 305 -5.69 10.51 13.43
CA GLN A 305 -5.10 11.60 14.20
C GLN A 305 -5.89 11.88 15.48
N GLY A 306 -5.31 12.67 16.40
CA GLY A 306 -5.98 13.12 17.62
C GLY A 306 -6.31 12.00 18.60
N LEU A 307 -5.56 10.89 18.54
CA LEU A 307 -5.68 9.82 19.52
C LEU A 307 -5.16 10.26 20.88
N SER A 308 -5.95 10.05 21.92
CA SER A 308 -5.63 10.35 23.31
C SER A 308 -5.96 9.17 24.23
N GLY A 309 -5.36 9.11 25.41
CA GLY A 309 -5.50 8.01 26.35
C GLY A 309 -4.28 7.09 26.37
N TYR A 310 -4.20 6.22 27.36
CA TYR A 310 -3.09 5.28 27.56
C TYR A 310 -3.52 3.82 27.36
N SER A 311 -4.49 3.34 28.13
CA SER A 311 -5.04 1.98 28.01
C SER A 311 -6.25 1.94 27.08
N ASP A 312 -7.01 3.03 27.04
CA ASP A 312 -8.19 3.22 26.22
C ASP A 312 -7.94 4.45 25.34
N LEU A 313 -7.84 4.20 24.04
CA LEU A 313 -7.59 5.25 23.07
C LEU A 313 -8.91 5.81 22.56
N THR A 314 -9.03 7.12 22.61
CA THR A 314 -10.21 7.85 22.11
C THR A 314 -9.81 8.84 21.03
N THR A 315 -10.72 9.11 20.12
CA THR A 315 -10.62 10.19 19.14
C THR A 315 -12.03 10.65 18.75
N SER A 316 -12.12 11.80 18.08
CA SER A 316 -13.41 12.29 17.59
C SER A 316 -13.86 11.54 16.34
N SER A 317 -15.20 11.48 16.12
CA SER A 317 -15.75 10.96 14.87
C SER A 317 -15.28 11.75 13.64
N ALA A 318 -15.03 13.05 13.79
CA ALA A 318 -14.45 13.89 12.74
C ALA A 318 -13.02 13.44 12.34
N ASN A 319 -12.18 13.05 13.31
CA ASN A 319 -10.84 12.53 13.03
C ASN A 319 -10.89 11.17 12.32
N ILE A 320 -11.84 10.30 12.70
CA ILE A 320 -12.07 9.03 12.00
C ILE A 320 -12.54 9.31 10.57
N ALA A 321 -13.52 10.18 10.38
CA ALA A 321 -14.02 10.54 9.04
C ALA A 321 -12.93 11.14 8.15
N ALA A 322 -12.07 12.01 8.70
CA ALA A 322 -10.93 12.58 7.97
C ALA A 322 -9.93 11.49 7.56
N ALA A 323 -9.61 10.54 8.46
CA ALA A 323 -8.73 9.42 8.16
C ALA A 323 -9.34 8.50 7.08
N VAL A 324 -10.63 8.17 7.18
CA VAL A 324 -11.35 7.38 6.16
C VAL A 324 -11.28 8.07 4.80
N GLN A 325 -11.50 9.36 4.75
CA GLN A 325 -11.44 10.13 3.51
C GLN A 325 -10.03 10.14 2.90
N ASP A 326 -8.99 10.38 3.70
CA ASP A 326 -7.60 10.32 3.23
C ASP A 326 -7.21 8.93 2.74
N TRP A 327 -7.73 7.89 3.39
CA TRP A 327 -7.53 6.51 2.99
C TRP A 327 -8.30 6.15 1.72
N GLU A 328 -9.54 6.60 1.58
CA GLU A 328 -10.38 6.33 0.41
C GLU A 328 -9.87 7.06 -0.84
N THR A 329 -9.44 8.30 -0.68
CA THR A 329 -8.99 9.17 -1.77
C THR A 329 -7.60 9.73 -1.52
N PRO A 330 -6.54 8.88 -1.51
CA PRO A 330 -5.19 9.35 -1.27
C PRO A 330 -4.74 10.32 -2.35
N ASP A 331 -4.00 11.37 -1.93
CA ASP A 331 -3.47 12.38 -2.84
C ASP A 331 -2.16 11.88 -3.46
N VAL A 332 -2.22 11.45 -4.71
CA VAL A 332 -1.06 10.94 -5.48
C VAL A 332 -0.01 12.03 -5.77
N ASP A 333 -0.39 13.30 -5.71
CA ASP A 333 0.52 14.42 -5.96
C ASP A 333 1.13 14.98 -4.65
N SER A 334 0.65 14.52 -3.47
CA SER A 334 1.06 15.04 -2.16
C SER A 334 2.58 14.99 -1.94
N ALA A 335 3.24 13.90 -2.32
CA ALA A 335 4.70 13.77 -2.21
C ALA A 335 5.46 14.79 -3.06
N GLN A 336 4.98 15.05 -4.29
CA GLN A 336 5.60 16.05 -5.18
C GLN A 336 5.41 17.47 -4.65
N VAL A 337 4.21 17.76 -4.15
CA VAL A 337 3.88 19.05 -3.52
C VAL A 337 4.77 19.26 -2.30
N ALA A 338 4.82 18.29 -1.40
CA ALA A 338 5.62 18.35 -0.17
C ALA A 338 7.12 18.51 -0.47
N THR A 339 7.65 17.81 -1.49
CA THR A 339 9.04 17.99 -1.93
C THR A 339 9.31 19.41 -2.42
N ALA A 340 8.43 19.94 -3.27
CA ALA A 340 8.62 21.29 -3.82
C ALA A 340 8.57 22.34 -2.71
N VAL A 341 7.63 22.22 -1.78
CA VAL A 341 7.49 23.10 -0.61
C VAL A 341 8.74 23.04 0.26
N ALA A 342 9.18 21.85 0.66
CA ALA A 342 10.36 21.67 1.51
C ALA A 342 11.65 22.20 0.86
N LEU A 343 11.76 22.14 -0.46
CA LEU A 343 12.88 22.70 -1.22
C LEU A 343 12.72 24.19 -1.55
N GLY A 344 11.65 24.85 -1.12
CA GLY A 344 11.37 26.26 -1.42
C GLY A 344 11.07 26.53 -2.89
N ARG A 345 10.55 25.54 -3.62
CA ARG A 345 10.24 25.65 -5.06
C ARG A 345 8.75 25.89 -5.26
N LYS A 346 8.39 26.61 -6.33
CA LYS A 346 6.98 26.79 -6.72
C LYS A 346 6.38 25.44 -7.12
N VAL A 347 5.22 25.12 -6.55
CA VAL A 347 4.48 23.89 -6.85
C VAL A 347 3.73 24.07 -8.17
N LYS A 348 3.93 23.15 -9.12
CA LYS A 348 3.06 22.99 -10.28
C LYS A 348 2.11 21.83 -9.96
N LEU A 349 0.90 22.13 -9.51
CA LEU A 349 -0.12 21.10 -9.28
C LEU A 349 -0.42 20.36 -10.59
N ARG A 350 -0.46 19.02 -10.54
CA ARG A 350 -0.82 18.20 -11.72
C ARG A 350 -2.32 18.20 -11.96
N THR A 351 -3.11 18.32 -10.91
CA THR A 351 -4.57 18.35 -10.96
C THR A 351 -5.04 19.81 -10.87
N PRO A 352 -5.91 20.29 -11.75
CA PRO A 352 -6.54 21.60 -11.61
C PRO A 352 -7.38 21.68 -10.34
N THR A 353 -7.49 22.88 -9.77
CA THR A 353 -8.48 23.14 -8.70
C THR A 353 -9.91 22.99 -9.25
N ARG A 354 -10.90 22.89 -8.35
CA ARG A 354 -12.31 22.81 -8.77
C ARG A 354 -12.72 24.04 -9.57
N ALA A 355 -12.36 25.23 -9.11
CA ALA A 355 -12.63 26.49 -9.79
C ALA A 355 -11.96 26.58 -11.18
N GLU A 356 -10.78 25.99 -11.38
CA GLU A 356 -10.11 25.90 -12.68
C GLU A 356 -10.71 24.82 -13.60
N THR A 357 -11.50 23.89 -13.06
CA THR A 357 -12.07 22.77 -13.81
C THR A 357 -13.40 23.19 -14.43
N THR A 358 -13.37 23.45 -15.75
CA THR A 358 -14.57 23.78 -16.53
C THR A 358 -15.25 22.53 -17.05
N ILE A 359 -16.59 22.44 -16.88
CA ILE A 359 -17.39 21.24 -17.17
C ILE A 359 -18.63 21.62 -17.98
N THR A 360 -18.90 20.86 -19.05
CA THR A 360 -20.24 20.79 -19.67
C THR A 360 -20.92 19.49 -19.26
N VAL A 361 -22.23 19.50 -19.03
CA VAL A 361 -22.99 18.31 -18.59
C VAL A 361 -24.05 17.97 -19.63
N LEU A 362 -24.14 16.69 -19.98
CA LEU A 362 -25.09 16.16 -20.96
C LEU A 362 -25.90 15.02 -20.36
N ASN A 363 -27.15 14.93 -20.75
CA ASN A 363 -28.02 13.81 -20.43
C ASN A 363 -27.72 12.60 -21.33
N GLY A 364 -27.27 11.50 -20.77
CA GLY A 364 -27.00 10.24 -21.44
C GLY A 364 -27.84 9.06 -20.95
N ASN A 365 -28.77 9.29 -19.99
CA ASN A 365 -29.66 8.26 -19.46
C ASN A 365 -31.14 8.40 -19.90
N GLY A 366 -31.45 9.49 -20.60
CA GLY A 366 -32.82 9.78 -21.06
C GLY A 366 -33.78 10.32 -20.00
N VAL A 367 -33.35 10.48 -18.74
CA VAL A 367 -34.19 11.01 -17.66
C VAL A 367 -34.19 12.53 -17.73
N ALA A 368 -35.37 13.13 -17.80
CA ALA A 368 -35.53 14.58 -17.82
C ALA A 368 -34.94 15.21 -16.55
N GLY A 369 -34.16 16.27 -16.70
CA GLY A 369 -33.55 16.98 -15.56
C GLY A 369 -32.20 16.41 -15.06
N ALA A 370 -31.85 15.16 -15.38
CA ALA A 370 -30.65 14.51 -14.82
C ALA A 370 -29.34 15.29 -15.04
N ALA A 371 -29.16 15.88 -16.24
CA ALA A 371 -28.00 16.72 -16.52
C ALA A 371 -27.99 18.01 -15.68
N GLY A 372 -29.16 18.62 -15.44
CA GLY A 372 -29.33 19.80 -14.59
C GLY A 372 -29.01 19.52 -13.12
N GLU A 373 -29.50 18.41 -12.58
CA GLU A 373 -29.19 17.95 -11.21
C GLU A 373 -27.70 17.71 -11.02
N ALA A 374 -27.07 17.00 -11.97
CA ALA A 374 -25.63 16.77 -11.94
C ALA A 374 -24.84 18.08 -12.05
N ALA A 375 -25.22 18.98 -12.94
CA ALA A 375 -24.59 20.29 -13.09
C ALA A 375 -24.73 21.14 -11.82
N GLY A 376 -25.93 21.17 -11.21
CA GLY A 376 -26.19 21.84 -9.93
C GLY A 376 -25.32 21.29 -8.81
N GLY A 377 -25.26 19.97 -8.65
CA GLY A 377 -24.43 19.32 -7.64
C GLY A 377 -22.93 19.59 -7.81
N LEU A 378 -22.43 19.59 -9.04
CA LEU A 378 -21.04 19.96 -9.34
C LEU A 378 -20.77 21.44 -9.05
N SER A 379 -21.68 22.34 -9.43
CA SER A 379 -21.56 23.78 -9.17
C SER A 379 -21.52 24.08 -7.68
N GLN A 380 -22.40 23.47 -6.87
CA GLN A 380 -22.39 23.58 -5.40
C GLN A 380 -21.08 23.15 -4.77
N GLN A 381 -20.35 22.24 -5.41
CA GLN A 381 -19.03 21.78 -4.95
C GLN A 381 -17.86 22.63 -5.48
N GLY A 382 -18.14 23.74 -6.17
CA GLY A 382 -17.16 24.71 -6.63
C GLY A 382 -16.56 24.43 -8.01
N TYR A 383 -17.15 23.55 -8.81
CA TYR A 383 -16.75 23.36 -10.22
C TYR A 383 -17.39 24.41 -11.10
N HIS A 384 -16.68 24.82 -12.17
CA HIS A 384 -17.15 25.83 -13.10
C HIS A 384 -17.94 25.19 -14.25
N ILE A 385 -19.27 25.28 -14.18
CA ILE A 385 -20.14 24.73 -15.22
C ILE A 385 -20.25 25.71 -16.37
N LEU A 386 -19.87 25.29 -17.57
CA LEU A 386 -20.03 26.07 -18.79
C LEU A 386 -21.40 25.78 -19.44
N PRO A 387 -22.02 26.81 -20.01
CA PRO A 387 -23.23 26.62 -20.82
C PRO A 387 -22.89 25.75 -22.06
N LEU A 388 -23.89 25.07 -22.56
CA LEU A 388 -23.77 24.32 -23.80
C LEU A 388 -23.69 25.29 -25.01
N PRO A 389 -23.17 24.85 -26.15
CA PRO A 389 -23.20 25.64 -27.37
C PRO A 389 -24.64 26.05 -27.74
N PRO A 390 -24.82 27.17 -28.45
CA PRO A 390 -26.13 27.56 -28.97
C PRO A 390 -26.79 26.41 -29.75
N ASN A 391 -28.10 26.19 -29.54
CA ASN A 391 -28.91 25.14 -30.16
C ASN A 391 -28.59 23.69 -29.71
N ALA A 392 -27.74 23.45 -28.71
CA ALA A 392 -27.55 22.14 -28.10
C ALA A 392 -28.71 21.79 -27.15
N THR A 393 -29.28 20.60 -27.27
CA THR A 393 -30.46 20.16 -26.50
C THR A 393 -30.13 19.74 -25.07
N GLY A 394 -28.86 19.71 -24.68
CA GLY A 394 -28.45 19.19 -23.37
C GLY A 394 -28.37 17.65 -23.31
N ASN A 395 -28.67 16.98 -24.41
CA ASN A 395 -28.63 15.52 -24.52
C ASN A 395 -27.31 15.07 -25.15
N ALA A 396 -26.84 13.90 -24.72
CA ALA A 396 -25.79 13.19 -25.44
C ALA A 396 -26.33 12.62 -26.77
N PRO A 397 -25.44 12.28 -27.73
CA PRO A 397 -25.84 11.68 -29.01
C PRO A 397 -26.60 10.34 -28.88
N SER A 398 -26.54 9.69 -27.73
CA SER A 398 -27.23 8.45 -27.37
C SER A 398 -27.62 8.47 -25.90
N PHE A 399 -28.66 7.73 -25.51
CA PHE A 399 -29.09 7.51 -24.11
C PHE A 399 -28.64 6.16 -23.54
N ASP A 400 -27.63 5.52 -24.13
CA ASP A 400 -27.17 4.17 -23.77
C ASP A 400 -26.05 4.17 -22.74
N TYR A 401 -25.85 5.26 -22.05
CA TYR A 401 -24.84 5.35 -21.00
C TYR A 401 -25.33 4.67 -19.72
N PHE A 402 -24.77 3.49 -19.43
CA PHE A 402 -25.07 2.79 -18.19
C PHE A 402 -24.41 3.49 -17.01
N HIS A 403 -23.09 3.68 -17.05
CA HIS A 403 -22.35 4.49 -16.09
C HIS A 403 -22.21 5.93 -16.58
N THR A 404 -22.18 6.88 -15.66
CA THR A 404 -21.78 8.25 -15.97
C THR A 404 -20.36 8.22 -16.58
N THR A 405 -20.18 8.89 -17.71
CA THR A 405 -18.87 8.97 -18.39
C THR A 405 -18.33 10.39 -18.34
N VAL A 406 -17.13 10.54 -17.79
CA VAL A 406 -16.41 11.81 -17.75
C VAL A 406 -15.40 11.84 -18.89
N TYR A 407 -15.70 12.60 -19.90
CA TYR A 407 -14.83 12.81 -21.05
C TYR A 407 -13.87 13.94 -20.81
N TRP A 408 -12.57 13.72 -21.07
CA TRP A 408 -11.55 14.76 -20.97
C TRP A 408 -11.11 15.28 -22.34
N ASN A 409 -10.86 16.60 -22.41
CA ASN A 409 -10.43 17.29 -23.61
C ASN A 409 -8.91 17.22 -23.77
N PRO A 410 -8.35 16.52 -24.78
CA PRO A 410 -6.89 16.40 -24.96
C PRO A 410 -6.18 17.70 -25.30
N LYS A 411 -6.92 18.72 -25.76
CA LYS A 411 -6.38 20.05 -26.07
C LYS A 411 -6.15 20.90 -24.81
N VAL A 412 -6.76 20.52 -23.66
CA VAL A 412 -6.64 21.23 -22.39
C VAL A 412 -5.66 20.49 -21.48
N LYS A 413 -4.61 21.17 -21.05
CA LYS A 413 -3.62 20.58 -20.14
C LYS A 413 -4.28 20.13 -18.83
N ARG A 414 -3.85 19.00 -18.28
CA ARG A 414 -4.31 18.44 -16.99
C ARG A 414 -5.78 17.94 -16.98
N SER A 415 -6.48 17.98 -18.11
CA SER A 415 -7.89 17.55 -18.22
C SER A 415 -8.11 16.09 -17.83
N ALA A 416 -7.20 15.19 -18.19
CA ALA A 416 -7.30 13.77 -17.80
C ALA A 416 -7.21 13.56 -16.27
N ALA A 417 -6.42 14.38 -15.57
CA ALA A 417 -6.34 14.35 -14.11
C ALA A 417 -7.63 14.89 -13.47
N ALA A 418 -8.14 16.01 -13.99
CA ALA A 418 -9.43 16.57 -13.57
C ALA A 418 -10.58 15.57 -13.77
N ALA A 419 -10.61 14.86 -14.92
CA ALA A 419 -11.64 13.87 -15.21
C ALA A 419 -11.68 12.73 -14.17
N ARG A 420 -10.52 12.24 -13.76
CA ARG A 420 -10.44 11.22 -12.70
C ARG A 420 -10.97 11.72 -11.35
N SER A 421 -10.74 12.99 -11.03
CA SER A 421 -11.28 13.60 -9.79
C SER A 421 -12.79 13.75 -9.85
N VAL A 422 -13.34 14.22 -10.98
CA VAL A 422 -14.79 14.38 -11.16
C VAL A 422 -15.51 13.04 -11.24
N ALA A 423 -14.92 12.03 -11.87
CA ALA A 423 -15.51 10.69 -11.97
C ALA A 423 -15.81 10.05 -10.59
N LYS A 424 -15.01 10.34 -9.57
CA LYS A 424 -15.25 9.85 -8.20
C LYS A 424 -16.57 10.31 -7.61
N LEU A 425 -17.08 11.45 -8.07
CA LEU A 425 -18.34 12.03 -7.60
C LEU A 425 -19.57 11.32 -8.16
N PHE A 426 -19.38 10.46 -9.16
CA PHE A 426 -20.43 9.70 -9.86
C PHE A 426 -20.20 8.18 -9.79
N ALA A 427 -19.44 7.69 -8.83
CA ALA A 427 -19.06 6.27 -8.76
C ALA A 427 -20.27 5.32 -8.74
N PRO A 428 -20.31 4.29 -9.63
CA PRO A 428 -19.30 3.97 -10.64
C PRO A 428 -19.36 4.88 -11.87
N ALA A 429 -18.20 5.35 -12.37
CA ALA A 429 -18.12 6.20 -13.54
C ALA A 429 -16.91 5.86 -14.43
N ASP A 430 -17.06 6.05 -15.72
CA ASP A 430 -16.02 5.84 -16.73
C ASP A 430 -15.23 7.14 -17.00
N VAL A 431 -13.92 7.02 -17.25
CA VAL A 431 -13.08 8.14 -17.68
C VAL A 431 -12.53 7.84 -19.07
N LYS A 432 -12.91 8.64 -20.06
CA LYS A 432 -12.55 8.43 -21.46
C LYS A 432 -12.08 9.72 -22.12
N LYS A 433 -11.26 9.60 -23.18
CA LYS A 433 -10.96 10.73 -24.05
C LYS A 433 -12.23 11.12 -24.82
N VAL A 434 -12.46 12.42 -25.01
CA VAL A 434 -13.63 12.90 -25.72
C VAL A 434 -13.67 12.35 -27.17
N PRO A 435 -14.78 11.70 -27.58
CA PRO A 435 -14.96 11.25 -28.95
C PRO A 435 -15.41 12.39 -29.86
N ARG A 436 -15.28 12.20 -31.18
CA ARG A 436 -15.67 13.22 -32.18
C ARG A 436 -17.14 13.62 -32.08
N THR A 437 -18.03 12.71 -31.67
CA THR A 437 -19.47 12.94 -31.50
C THR A 437 -19.81 13.88 -30.34
N ILE A 438 -18.99 13.92 -29.30
CA ILE A 438 -19.18 14.78 -28.11
C ILE A 438 -18.41 16.09 -28.25
N THR A 439 -17.32 16.12 -29.03
CA THR A 439 -16.47 17.31 -29.20
C THR A 439 -17.24 18.61 -29.53
N PRO A 440 -18.26 18.62 -30.41
CA PRO A 440 -19.03 19.84 -30.68
C PRO A 440 -19.82 20.36 -29.49
N LEU A 441 -20.15 19.51 -28.52
CA LEU A 441 -20.96 19.83 -27.35
C LEU A 441 -20.14 20.33 -26.14
N GLN A 442 -18.80 20.30 -26.26
CA GLN A 442 -17.91 20.67 -25.14
C GLN A 442 -17.88 22.18 -24.82
N ASN A 443 -18.18 23.04 -25.79
CA ASN A 443 -18.03 24.50 -25.66
C ASN A 443 -16.68 24.94 -25.05
N GLY A 444 -15.59 24.30 -25.44
CA GLY A 444 -14.25 24.60 -24.92
C GLY A 444 -13.97 24.10 -23.50
N ALA A 445 -14.91 23.42 -22.86
CA ALA A 445 -14.73 22.87 -21.51
C ALA A 445 -13.55 21.90 -21.43
N MET A 446 -12.95 21.87 -20.25
CA MET A 446 -11.93 20.90 -19.87
C MET A 446 -12.50 19.48 -19.85
N LEU A 447 -13.75 19.33 -19.35
CA LEU A 447 -14.45 18.06 -19.22
C LEU A 447 -15.87 18.14 -19.81
N THR A 448 -16.37 17.00 -20.27
CA THR A 448 -17.79 16.81 -20.54
C THR A 448 -18.28 15.60 -19.75
N VAL A 449 -19.21 15.82 -18.84
CA VAL A 449 -19.87 14.76 -18.07
C VAL A 449 -21.13 14.33 -18.81
N VAL A 450 -21.20 13.06 -19.18
CA VAL A 450 -22.42 12.46 -19.74
C VAL A 450 -23.03 11.59 -18.66
N VAL A 451 -24.18 12.00 -18.15
CA VAL A 451 -24.88 11.36 -17.03
C VAL A 451 -25.45 10.01 -17.46
N GLY A 452 -25.07 8.93 -16.78
CA GLY A 452 -25.52 7.56 -17.05
C GLY A 452 -26.67 7.11 -16.16
N ARG A 453 -27.19 5.89 -16.40
CA ARG A 453 -28.32 5.29 -15.66
C ARG A 453 -28.03 5.02 -14.18
N THR A 454 -26.73 4.92 -13.80
CA THR A 454 -26.32 4.76 -12.39
C THR A 454 -26.39 6.06 -11.57
N PHE A 455 -26.70 7.20 -12.19
CA PHE A 455 -26.91 8.46 -11.49
C PHE A 455 -28.35 8.59 -10.99
N HIS A 456 -28.51 8.79 -9.69
CA HIS A 456 -29.82 8.87 -9.01
C HIS A 456 -30.07 10.26 -8.40
N GLY A 457 -29.76 11.34 -9.13
CA GLY A 457 -30.09 12.71 -8.77
C GLY A 457 -29.10 13.39 -7.81
N THR A 458 -28.16 12.67 -7.20
CA THR A 458 -27.20 13.26 -6.28
C THR A 458 -25.76 13.01 -6.70
N VAL A 459 -24.92 14.05 -6.64
CA VAL A 459 -23.47 13.96 -6.82
C VAL A 459 -22.87 13.72 -5.44
N ALA A 460 -22.00 12.72 -5.33
CA ALA A 460 -21.30 12.45 -4.07
C ALA A 460 -20.54 13.70 -3.58
N PRO A 461 -20.44 13.94 -2.26
CA PRO A 461 -19.70 15.08 -1.75
C PRO A 461 -18.23 14.98 -2.21
N ALA A 462 -17.72 16.08 -2.76
CA ALA A 462 -16.30 16.13 -3.11
C ALA A 462 -15.45 16.13 -1.83
N PRO A 463 -14.28 15.49 -1.86
CA PRO A 463 -13.34 15.51 -0.75
C PRO A 463 -13.10 16.95 -0.29
N PRO A 464 -13.00 17.27 1.02
CA PRO A 464 -12.69 18.61 1.46
C PRO A 464 -11.40 19.10 0.79
N VAL A 465 -11.35 20.41 0.55
CA VAL A 465 -10.12 21.04 0.05
C VAL A 465 -9.06 20.83 1.13
N ARG A 466 -8.04 20.03 0.84
CA ARG A 466 -6.95 19.82 1.77
C ARG A 466 -6.24 21.15 2.02
N ALA A 467 -5.87 21.37 3.28
CA ALA A 467 -5.05 22.52 3.64
C ALA A 467 -3.77 22.54 2.77
N PRO A 468 -3.37 23.71 2.26
CA PRO A 468 -2.14 23.79 1.49
C PRO A 468 -0.96 23.31 2.34
N VAL A 469 -0.10 22.49 1.76
CA VAL A 469 1.15 22.09 2.40
C VAL A 469 2.01 23.35 2.55
N THR A 470 2.22 23.76 3.80
CA THR A 470 3.07 24.90 4.12
C THR A 470 4.49 24.43 4.41
N ARG A 471 5.47 25.28 4.09
CA ARG A 471 6.86 25.04 4.47
C ARG A 471 7.01 25.21 5.97
N GLU A 472 7.59 24.22 6.63
CA GLU A 472 7.93 24.29 8.03
C GLU A 472 9.42 24.69 8.22
N PRO A 473 9.78 25.35 9.30
CA PRO A 473 11.18 25.56 9.62
C PRO A 473 11.86 24.21 9.89
N ALA A 474 13.11 24.07 9.49
CA ALA A 474 13.89 22.90 9.87
C ALA A 474 14.24 22.98 11.36
N HIS A 475 13.73 22.03 12.14
CA HIS A 475 14.00 21.91 13.58
C HIS A 475 15.32 21.15 13.80
N VAL A 476 16.44 21.83 13.60
CA VAL A 476 17.76 21.21 13.69
C VAL A 476 18.67 21.95 14.68
N GLN A 477 19.58 21.20 15.28
CA GLN A 477 20.71 21.71 16.07
C GLN A 477 22.01 21.15 15.49
N SER A 478 23.12 21.88 15.67
CA SER A 478 24.46 21.33 15.47
C SER A 478 24.62 20.12 16.39
N ASN A 479 25.17 19.02 15.84
CA ASN A 479 25.32 17.80 16.62
C ASN A 479 26.25 18.00 17.82
N PRO A 480 25.76 18.03 19.07
CA PRO A 480 26.57 18.24 20.27
C PRO A 480 27.23 16.96 20.78
N TYR A 481 26.90 15.79 20.18
CA TYR A 481 27.37 14.49 20.66
C TYR A 481 28.60 14.02 19.86
N ASP A 482 29.48 13.25 20.47
CA ASP A 482 30.61 12.62 19.77
C ASP A 482 30.17 11.37 18.99
N THR A 483 29.30 11.57 18.00
CA THR A 483 28.89 10.50 17.09
C THR A 483 30.06 9.98 16.25
N ALA A 484 31.10 10.81 16.03
CA ALA A 484 32.32 10.38 15.37
C ALA A 484 33.06 9.35 16.25
N GLY A 485 33.12 9.54 17.56
CA GLY A 485 33.68 8.59 18.52
C GLY A 485 32.96 7.24 18.48
N LEU A 486 31.64 7.23 18.36
CA LEU A 486 30.86 6.00 18.22
C LEU A 486 31.19 5.23 16.93
N LEU A 487 31.52 5.92 15.84
CA LEU A 487 31.80 5.32 14.52
C LEU A 487 33.28 4.88 14.35
N ARG A 488 34.23 5.54 15.01
CA ARG A 488 35.66 5.24 14.85
C ARG A 488 36.04 3.76 15.02
N PRO A 489 35.51 3.01 16.02
CA PRO A 489 35.84 1.59 16.18
C PRO A 489 35.39 0.71 15.01
N LEU A 490 34.39 1.19 14.25
CA LEU A 490 33.81 0.46 13.10
C LEU A 490 34.54 0.76 11.78
N ARG A 491 35.30 1.85 11.68
CA ARG A 491 35.96 2.32 10.46
C ARG A 491 36.82 1.24 9.80
N LYS A 492 37.58 0.47 10.59
CA LYS A 492 38.45 -0.62 10.09
C LYS A 492 37.68 -1.90 9.82
N LYS A 493 36.42 -1.99 10.27
CA LYS A 493 35.59 -3.20 10.14
C LYS A 493 34.67 -3.16 8.91
N VAL A 494 34.54 -1.99 8.26
CA VAL A 494 33.71 -1.82 7.05
C VAL A 494 34.59 -1.43 5.88
N GLY A 495 34.22 -1.88 4.69
CA GLY A 495 34.96 -1.64 3.45
C GLY A 495 34.68 -0.30 2.77
N PHE A 496 33.93 0.60 3.39
CA PHE A 496 33.49 1.89 2.83
C PHE A 496 33.70 3.04 3.81
N GLY A 497 33.62 4.28 3.29
CA GLY A 497 33.78 5.49 4.11
C GLY A 497 32.52 5.76 4.95
N LEU A 498 32.68 5.88 6.27
CA LEU A 498 31.56 6.23 7.16
C LEU A 498 31.24 7.72 7.12
N MET A 499 29.97 8.06 7.33
CA MET A 499 29.46 9.43 7.39
C MET A 499 29.00 9.79 8.81
N VAL A 500 29.22 11.02 9.20
CA VAL A 500 28.81 11.57 10.52
C VAL A 500 27.73 12.64 10.28
N PRO A 501 26.57 12.57 10.95
CA PRO A 501 25.61 13.66 10.92
C PRO A 501 26.16 14.85 11.71
N THR A 502 26.33 16.00 11.04
CA THR A 502 26.78 17.25 11.68
C THR A 502 25.64 18.05 12.27
N VAL A 503 24.39 17.74 11.91
CA VAL A 503 23.17 18.30 12.47
C VAL A 503 22.21 17.17 12.82
N LEU A 504 21.42 17.37 13.85
CA LEU A 504 20.39 16.45 14.34
C LEU A 504 19.07 17.21 14.45
N ASP A 505 17.96 16.47 14.52
CA ASP A 505 16.70 17.05 15.00
C ASP A 505 16.90 17.64 16.40
N SER A 506 16.38 18.83 16.64
CA SER A 506 16.66 19.62 17.86
C SER A 506 16.17 18.95 19.16
N SER A 507 15.23 18.00 19.07
CA SER A 507 14.72 17.23 20.20
C SER A 507 15.44 15.90 20.41
N SER A 508 16.46 15.58 19.61
CA SER A 508 17.04 14.25 19.53
C SER A 508 18.38 14.11 20.24
N ALA A 509 18.61 12.92 20.79
CA ALA A 509 19.89 12.46 21.33
C ALA A 509 20.20 11.03 20.84
N PRO A 510 21.48 10.59 20.82
CA PRO A 510 21.81 9.20 20.57
C PRO A 510 21.04 8.27 21.54
N ASP A 511 20.58 7.11 21.04
CA ASP A 511 19.88 6.14 21.89
C ASP A 511 20.79 5.67 23.04
N SER A 512 20.27 5.69 24.27
CA SER A 512 21.04 5.33 25.46
C SER A 512 21.39 3.86 25.55
N THR A 513 20.63 2.98 24.85
CA THR A 513 20.81 1.53 24.92
C THR A 513 21.68 0.98 23.81
N LYS A 514 21.50 1.46 22.60
CA LYS A 514 22.23 1.00 21.40
C LYS A 514 22.38 2.12 20.38
N PRO A 515 23.23 3.13 20.67
CA PRO A 515 23.39 4.29 19.79
C PRO A 515 24.02 3.95 18.44
N VAL A 516 24.80 2.87 18.37
CA VAL A 516 25.44 2.40 17.15
C VAL A 516 25.43 0.87 17.07
N HIS A 517 25.20 0.36 15.87
CA HIS A 517 25.25 -1.06 15.57
C HIS A 517 25.98 -1.28 14.24
N GLY A 518 27.15 -1.93 14.30
CA GLY A 518 27.90 -2.41 13.13
C GLY A 518 27.65 -3.90 12.94
N TYR A 519 27.30 -4.34 11.72
CA TYR A 519 26.93 -5.72 11.43
C TYR A 519 27.11 -6.09 9.95
N LEU A 520 26.96 -7.37 9.63
CA LEU A 520 26.96 -7.88 8.26
C LEU A 520 25.52 -8.24 7.84
N ILE A 521 25.12 -7.76 6.68
CA ILE A 521 23.87 -8.15 6.02
C ILE A 521 24.19 -9.36 5.13
N GLU A 522 23.43 -10.46 5.32
CA GLU A 522 23.67 -11.74 4.62
C GLU A 522 25.12 -12.25 4.67
N GLY A 523 25.87 -11.88 5.71
CA GLY A 523 27.28 -12.30 5.86
C GLY A 523 28.25 -11.67 4.86
N ARG A 524 27.82 -10.75 3.99
CA ARG A 524 28.64 -10.19 2.89
C ARG A 524 28.66 -8.66 2.82
N HIS A 525 27.55 -7.98 3.15
CA HIS A 525 27.48 -6.53 3.09
C HIS A 525 27.70 -5.92 4.46
N HIS A 526 28.66 -5.04 4.58
CA HIS A 526 28.88 -4.30 5.81
C HIS A 526 27.82 -3.23 5.98
N ALA A 527 27.35 -3.08 7.20
CA ALA A 527 26.35 -2.11 7.55
C ALA A 527 26.62 -1.46 8.92
N VAL A 528 26.28 -0.19 9.04
CA VAL A 528 26.33 0.55 10.30
C VAL A 528 25.03 1.31 10.46
N ARG A 529 24.42 1.18 11.64
CA ARG A 529 23.23 1.92 12.04
C ARG A 529 23.53 2.84 13.19
N LEU A 530 23.28 4.14 13.03
CA LEU A 530 23.18 5.11 14.11
C LEU A 530 21.71 5.26 14.50
N VAL A 531 21.42 5.26 15.79
CA VAL A 531 20.07 5.38 16.37
C VAL A 531 19.98 6.62 17.23
N PHE A 532 18.97 7.44 16.98
CA PHE A 532 18.63 8.62 17.75
C PHE A 532 17.21 8.49 18.29
N ARG A 533 17.02 8.99 19.51
CA ARG A 533 15.72 9.06 20.18
C ARG A 533 15.31 10.52 20.33
N THR A 534 14.07 10.84 19.97
CA THR A 534 13.46 12.16 20.17
C THR A 534 12.88 12.28 21.57
N SER A 535 12.63 13.51 22.05
CA SER A 535 12.05 13.78 23.37
C SER A 535 10.66 13.15 23.58
N ASN A 536 9.87 12.96 22.49
CA ASN A 536 8.57 12.29 22.51
C ASN A 536 8.66 10.77 22.41
N GLY A 537 9.87 10.19 22.50
CA GLY A 537 10.08 8.75 22.53
C GLY A 537 10.08 8.04 21.19
N ALA A 538 10.01 8.75 20.07
CA ALA A 538 10.19 8.18 18.74
C ALA A 538 11.68 7.96 18.41
N TYR A 539 11.95 7.06 17.45
CA TYR A 539 13.32 6.73 17.03
C TYR A 539 13.48 6.97 15.53
N TRP A 540 14.62 7.53 15.17
CA TRP A 540 15.07 7.72 13.79
C TRP A 540 16.55 7.35 13.68
N GLY A 541 17.11 7.32 12.48
CA GLY A 541 18.52 6.97 12.40
C GLY A 541 19.17 7.19 11.05
N VAL A 542 20.48 6.92 11.05
CA VAL A 542 21.29 6.89 9.84
C VAL A 542 21.76 5.47 9.62
N GLN A 543 21.46 4.92 8.47
CA GLN A 543 21.93 3.62 8.00
C GLN A 543 22.97 3.83 6.92
N GLU A 544 24.08 3.10 7.00
CA GLU A 544 25.17 3.15 6.04
C GLU A 544 25.50 1.72 5.61
N THR A 545 25.73 1.48 4.32
CA THR A 545 26.06 0.14 3.81
C THR A 545 26.75 0.19 2.45
N ASP A 546 27.52 -0.85 2.15
CA ASP A 546 28.10 -1.14 0.83
C ASP A 546 27.14 -1.93 -0.09
N TRP A 547 25.84 -2.00 0.27
CA TRP A 547 24.81 -2.65 -0.54
C TRP A 547 23.96 -1.62 -1.31
N PRO A 548 24.33 -1.25 -2.56
CA PRO A 548 23.64 -0.20 -3.30
C PRO A 548 22.25 -0.61 -3.80
N ASP A 549 21.99 -1.92 -3.95
CA ASP A 549 20.76 -2.48 -4.48
C ASP A 549 19.87 -3.09 -3.38
N ALA A 550 19.98 -2.59 -2.15
CA ALA A 550 19.14 -3.05 -1.05
C ALA A 550 17.64 -2.92 -1.43
N PRO A 551 16.80 -3.94 -1.17
CA PRO A 551 15.39 -3.95 -1.59
C PRO A 551 14.60 -2.70 -1.23
N VAL A 552 14.88 -2.08 -0.07
CA VAL A 552 14.23 -0.83 0.36
C VAL A 552 14.49 0.34 -0.60
N LEU A 553 15.59 0.31 -1.35
CA LEU A 553 15.98 1.38 -2.27
C LEU A 553 15.27 1.31 -3.63
N SER A 554 14.47 0.27 -3.89
CA SER A 554 13.81 0.05 -5.19
C SER A 554 12.57 0.94 -5.43
N ASP A 555 11.96 1.51 -4.39
CA ASP A 555 10.68 2.26 -4.47
C ASP A 555 10.89 3.78 -4.31
N ARG A 556 11.92 4.31 -4.93
CA ARG A 556 12.24 5.74 -4.92
C ARG A 556 11.12 6.59 -5.52
N SER A 557 10.65 7.59 -4.77
CA SER A 557 9.66 8.54 -5.24
C SER A 557 10.26 9.57 -6.21
N PHE A 558 11.40 10.19 -5.81
CA PHE A 558 12.06 11.24 -6.61
C PHE A 558 13.58 11.21 -6.42
N ARG A 559 14.30 11.79 -7.38
CA ARG A 559 15.74 12.10 -7.26
C ARG A 559 15.95 13.60 -7.45
N HIS A 560 16.69 14.21 -6.53
CA HIS A 560 17.08 15.62 -6.60
C HIS A 560 18.56 15.79 -6.33
N VAL A 561 19.17 16.79 -7.02
CA VAL A 561 20.53 17.24 -6.74
C VAL A 561 20.45 18.45 -5.81
N LEU A 562 21.07 18.33 -4.64
CA LEU A 562 21.13 19.37 -3.61
C LEU A 562 22.58 19.64 -3.25
N GLY A 563 23.08 20.85 -3.46
CA GLY A 563 24.48 21.20 -3.18
C GLY A 563 25.51 20.31 -3.91
N GLY A 564 25.21 19.91 -5.15
CA GLY A 564 26.07 19.07 -5.99
C GLY A 564 26.01 17.57 -5.70
N ARG A 565 25.26 17.12 -4.68
CA ARG A 565 25.07 15.70 -4.33
C ARG A 565 23.67 15.21 -4.75
N ALA A 566 23.58 13.99 -5.29
CA ALA A 566 22.32 13.37 -5.67
C ALA A 566 21.69 12.64 -4.50
N TYR A 567 20.43 12.95 -4.23
CA TYR A 567 19.64 12.34 -3.16
C TYR A 567 18.40 11.68 -3.74
N ASP A 568 18.10 10.49 -3.26
CA ASP A 568 16.86 9.77 -3.52
C ASP A 568 15.89 9.96 -2.36
N PHE A 569 14.65 10.33 -2.69
CA PHE A 569 13.60 10.66 -1.73
C PHE A 569 12.53 9.58 -1.75
N TYR A 570 12.11 9.11 -0.58
CA TYR A 570 11.11 8.09 -0.37
C TYR A 570 9.99 8.63 0.51
N TYR A 571 8.82 8.80 -0.06
CA TYR A 571 7.68 9.39 0.60
C TYR A 571 6.63 8.37 1.04
N SER A 572 5.93 8.68 2.13
CA SER A 572 4.68 8.08 2.56
C SER A 572 3.61 9.18 2.57
N GLY A 573 2.79 9.26 1.51
CA GLY A 573 1.95 10.43 1.28
C GLY A 573 2.78 11.74 1.20
N PRO A 574 2.45 12.79 1.97
CA PRO A 574 3.20 14.03 1.98
C PRO A 574 4.47 14.01 2.86
N LYS A 575 4.70 12.94 3.63
CA LYS A 575 5.78 12.85 4.61
C LYS A 575 7.00 12.14 4.05
N LEU A 576 8.18 12.73 4.21
CA LEU A 576 9.45 12.16 3.80
C LEU A 576 9.88 11.10 4.81
N HIS A 577 9.71 9.83 4.43
CA HIS A 577 10.07 8.69 5.28
C HIS A 577 11.58 8.43 5.27
N MET A 578 12.22 8.53 4.10
CA MET A 578 13.65 8.23 3.97
C MET A 578 14.27 9.11 2.88
N ILE A 579 15.51 9.53 3.09
CA ILE A 579 16.33 10.23 2.11
C ILE A 579 17.69 9.56 2.01
N VAL A 580 18.12 9.21 0.81
CA VAL A 580 19.32 8.41 0.55
C VAL A 580 20.35 9.20 -0.25
N LEU A 581 21.58 9.19 0.22
CA LEU A 581 22.75 9.66 -0.50
C LEU A 581 23.53 8.45 -1.02
N HIS A 582 23.86 8.42 -2.31
CA HIS A 582 24.75 7.43 -2.89
C HIS A 582 26.11 8.08 -3.16
N GLU A 583 27.16 7.56 -2.57
CA GLU A 583 28.52 8.10 -2.75
C GLU A 583 29.58 6.99 -2.69
N LYS A 584 30.49 6.95 -3.66
CA LYS A 584 31.65 6.05 -3.69
C LYS A 584 31.30 4.56 -3.47
N GLY A 585 30.21 4.08 -4.09
CA GLY A 585 29.79 2.67 -4.00
C GLY A 585 29.06 2.28 -2.72
N ALA A 586 28.82 3.24 -1.83
CA ALA A 586 28.02 3.04 -0.62
C ALA A 586 26.73 3.85 -0.64
N SER A 587 25.76 3.43 0.14
CA SER A 587 24.48 4.09 0.35
C SER A 587 24.34 4.51 1.81
N TYR A 588 23.90 5.76 1.99
CA TYR A 588 23.72 6.39 3.29
C TYR A 588 22.30 6.95 3.34
N TRP A 589 21.48 6.45 4.25
CA TRP A 589 20.11 6.96 4.34
C TRP A 589 19.73 7.40 5.73
N VAL A 590 19.12 8.57 5.79
CA VAL A 590 18.41 9.06 6.97
C VAL A 590 16.99 8.53 6.88
N VAL A 591 16.57 7.75 7.87
CA VAL A 591 15.20 7.22 7.97
C VAL A 591 14.48 7.95 9.10
N ASN A 592 13.25 8.38 8.82
CA ASN A 592 12.37 9.05 9.77
C ASN A 592 11.89 8.07 10.86
N SER A 593 11.21 8.57 11.86
CA SER A 593 10.54 7.71 12.84
C SER A 593 9.45 6.87 12.19
N LEU A 594 9.02 5.81 12.87
CA LEU A 594 7.93 4.94 12.39
C LEU A 594 6.63 5.70 12.06
N LEU A 595 6.40 6.84 12.72
CA LEU A 595 5.23 7.70 12.53
C LEU A 595 5.51 8.90 11.61
N ASP A 596 6.70 8.99 11.02
CA ASP A 596 7.16 10.12 10.19
C ASP A 596 6.96 11.47 10.89
N ASN A 597 7.40 11.56 12.17
CA ASN A 597 7.21 12.74 13.01
C ASN A 597 8.23 13.85 12.76
N ILE A 598 9.36 13.54 12.11
CA ILE A 598 10.38 14.55 11.76
C ILE A 598 9.94 15.22 10.46
N THR A 599 9.96 16.56 10.43
CA THR A 599 9.51 17.34 9.27
C THR A 599 10.39 17.07 8.03
N ASN A 600 9.83 17.28 6.84
CA ASN A 600 10.55 17.07 5.59
C ASN A 600 11.80 17.94 5.51
N GLU A 601 11.71 19.19 5.96
CA GLU A 601 12.79 20.16 6.00
C GLU A 601 13.92 19.72 6.93
N THR A 602 13.57 19.18 8.10
CA THR A 602 14.54 18.62 9.07
C THR A 602 15.24 17.39 8.49
N MET A 603 14.50 16.46 7.89
CA MET A 603 15.06 15.28 7.22
C MET A 603 16.08 15.67 6.12
N ILE A 604 15.72 16.65 5.29
CA ILE A 604 16.59 17.16 4.22
C ILE A 604 17.84 17.83 4.82
N ALA A 605 17.70 18.59 5.91
CA ALA A 605 18.82 19.26 6.57
C ALA A 605 19.81 18.25 7.18
N ILE A 606 19.30 17.19 7.84
CA ILE A 606 20.14 16.12 8.40
C ILE A 606 20.89 15.40 7.26
N ALA A 607 20.21 15.02 6.19
CA ALA A 607 20.84 14.31 5.06
C ALA A 607 21.92 15.16 4.38
N LYS A 608 21.70 16.47 4.21
CA LYS A 608 22.72 17.41 3.70
C LYS A 608 23.89 17.59 4.68
N GLY A 609 23.63 17.43 5.97
CA GLY A 609 24.61 17.49 7.05
C GLY A 609 25.47 16.24 7.21
N LEU A 610 25.26 15.18 6.43
CA LEU A 610 26.14 14.00 6.44
C LEU A 610 27.51 14.36 5.85
N LYS A 611 28.58 14.18 6.63
CA LYS A 611 29.97 14.44 6.22
C LYS A 611 30.85 13.21 6.44
N PRO A 612 31.86 12.98 5.60
CA PRO A 612 32.80 11.87 5.81
C PRO A 612 33.45 11.91 7.19
N LEU A 613 33.53 10.75 7.84
CA LEU A 613 34.28 10.58 9.09
C LEU A 613 35.76 10.84 8.82
N LYS A 614 36.30 11.92 9.38
CA LYS A 614 37.71 12.29 9.21
C LYS A 614 38.65 11.22 9.81
N ALA A 615 39.76 10.97 9.11
CA ALA A 615 40.89 10.27 9.70
C ALA A 615 41.48 11.18 10.79
N ARG A 616 41.55 10.71 12.00
CA ARG A 616 42.47 11.23 12.99
C ARG A 616 43.63 10.30 13.14
#